data_65be83771f33750d39a4132e59a202fd
#
_entry.id   65be83771f33750d39a4132e59a202fd
#
_cell.length_a   1.000
_cell.length_b   1.000
_cell.length_c   1.000
_cell.angle_alpha   90.00
_cell.angle_beta   90.00
_cell.angle_gamma   90.00
#
_symmetry.space_group_name_H-M   'P 1'
#
loop_
_entity.id
_entity.type
_entity.pdbx_description
1 polymer ?
#
loop_
_entity_poly.entity_id
_entity_poly.type
_entity_poly.pdbx_seq_one_letter_code
_entity_poly.pdbx_strand_id
1 'polypeptide(L)'
;MKRTIKYTIPEDFDGKKVIAYLRGEAKISARLLKSLKTVENGITLNGEHIRTVDILHTGDELKIEIPCPDGEIEPMNIPIDVIYEDDDLIAVNKSPFLACHPTHNHQGDTLANALAYHLKNEGKQSVFRAVGRLDKGTSGIVICALNKHSAAKIPKTAEKEYLAVVSGKTEKFGTIDKPIYRPDPMKTLRAVGEQGDRAVTHWETIATDGEKSLVRVWLETGRTHQIRVHFASIGMPLVGDGMYGTDEMKLGHQLLHCAKVSFVHPVTGERMTLEAPMPEDMRKIVDKCFGE
;
A
#
# COMPACT_ATOMS: atom_id res chain seq x y z
N MET A 1 13.72 16.09 -5.43
CA MET A 1 14.74 16.14 -4.37
C MET A 1 15.40 14.78 -4.20
N LYS A 2 16.67 14.74 -3.90
CA LYS A 2 17.38 13.53 -3.47
C LYS A 2 16.99 13.26 -2.02
N ARG A 3 16.59 12.02 -1.66
CA ARG A 3 16.39 11.63 -0.25
C ARG A 3 17.73 11.23 0.36
N THR A 4 18.12 11.92 1.40
CA THR A 4 19.34 11.61 2.17
C THR A 4 18.97 10.83 3.42
N ILE A 5 19.65 9.70 3.68
CA ILE A 5 19.55 8.94 4.93
C ILE A 5 20.92 8.89 5.56
N LYS A 6 20.99 9.16 6.87
CA LYS A 6 22.22 9.14 7.66
C LYS A 6 22.18 7.99 8.65
N TYR A 7 23.31 7.37 8.88
CA TYR A 7 23.50 6.31 9.86
C TYR A 7 24.77 6.61 10.68
N THR A 8 24.70 6.42 11.97
CA THR A 8 25.89 6.38 12.82
C THR A 8 26.32 4.92 12.96
N ILE A 9 27.57 4.61 12.70
CA ILE A 9 28.07 3.24 12.70
C ILE A 9 28.23 2.73 14.14
N PRO A 10 27.53 1.65 14.51
CA PRO A 10 27.65 1.05 15.85
C PRO A 10 28.92 0.18 15.96
N GLU A 11 29.30 -0.13 17.21
CA GLU A 11 30.50 -0.90 17.55
C GLU A 11 30.56 -2.27 16.86
N ASP A 12 29.43 -2.95 16.71
CA ASP A 12 29.31 -4.25 16.02
C ASP A 12 29.77 -4.22 14.57
N PHE A 13 29.92 -3.04 13.97
CA PHE A 13 30.35 -2.87 12.58
C PHE A 13 31.74 -2.24 12.44
N ASP A 14 32.46 -2.07 13.56
CA ASP A 14 33.85 -1.63 13.53
C ASP A 14 34.71 -2.59 12.71
N GLY A 15 35.59 -2.07 11.85
CA GLY A 15 36.43 -2.85 10.96
C GLY A 15 35.69 -3.61 9.82
N LYS A 16 34.38 -3.49 9.71
CA LYS A 16 33.63 -4.15 8.63
C LYS A 16 33.51 -3.25 7.39
N LYS A 17 33.28 -3.90 6.24
CA LYS A 17 33.07 -3.18 4.98
C LYS A 17 31.71 -2.47 4.96
N VAL A 18 31.63 -1.30 4.32
CA VAL A 18 30.41 -0.53 4.07
C VAL A 18 29.26 -1.40 3.54
N ILE A 19 29.57 -2.32 2.60
CA ILE A 19 28.53 -3.23 2.05
C ILE A 19 27.90 -4.12 3.13
N ALA A 20 28.65 -4.53 4.14
CA ALA A 20 28.14 -5.39 5.21
C ALA A 20 27.06 -4.64 6.03
N TYR A 21 27.32 -3.38 6.36
CA TYR A 21 26.35 -2.52 7.03
C TYR A 21 25.13 -2.24 6.16
N LEU A 22 25.35 -1.72 4.94
CA LEU A 22 24.26 -1.33 4.05
C LEU A 22 23.31 -2.50 3.71
N ARG A 23 23.86 -3.71 3.51
CA ARG A 23 23.07 -4.91 3.20
C ARG A 23 22.50 -5.60 4.44
N GLY A 24 23.29 -5.69 5.50
CA GLY A 24 22.95 -6.38 6.74
C GLY A 24 21.99 -5.58 7.61
N GLU A 25 22.43 -4.42 8.11
CA GLU A 25 21.71 -3.61 9.09
C GLU A 25 20.73 -2.64 8.41
N ALA A 26 21.21 -1.78 7.53
CA ALA A 26 20.38 -0.79 6.84
C ALA A 26 19.37 -1.41 5.86
N LYS A 27 19.50 -2.72 5.55
CA LYS A 27 18.58 -3.49 4.66
C LYS A 27 18.44 -2.86 3.26
N ILE A 28 19.49 -2.19 2.76
CA ILE A 28 19.52 -1.62 1.41
C ILE A 28 19.46 -2.74 0.37
N SER A 29 18.52 -2.68 -0.57
CA SER A 29 18.40 -3.70 -1.62
C SER A 29 19.59 -3.68 -2.59
N ALA A 30 19.94 -4.83 -3.20
CA ALA A 30 21.04 -4.91 -4.17
C ALA A 30 20.83 -3.96 -5.36
N ARG A 31 19.58 -3.80 -5.81
CA ARG A 31 19.21 -2.87 -6.89
C ARG A 31 19.44 -1.41 -6.49
N LEU A 32 19.03 -1.01 -5.27
CA LEU A 32 19.27 0.34 -4.78
C LEU A 32 20.78 0.60 -4.60
N LEU A 33 21.51 -0.36 -4.00
CA LEU A 33 22.95 -0.24 -3.83
C LEU A 33 23.68 -0.06 -5.16
N LYS A 34 23.27 -0.77 -6.23
CA LYS A 34 23.79 -0.56 -7.58
C LYS A 34 23.51 0.86 -8.07
N SER A 35 22.32 1.39 -7.84
CA SER A 35 21.95 2.77 -8.22
C SER A 35 22.76 3.82 -7.44
N LEU A 36 22.98 3.60 -6.12
CA LEU A 36 23.78 4.53 -5.30
C LEU A 36 25.23 4.65 -5.79
N LYS A 37 25.81 3.56 -6.30
CA LYS A 37 27.20 3.58 -6.86
C LYS A 37 27.34 4.38 -8.14
N THR A 38 26.25 4.67 -8.87
CA THR A 38 26.27 5.43 -10.13
C THR A 38 25.98 6.92 -9.93
N VAL A 39 25.65 7.33 -8.71
CA VAL A 39 25.36 8.72 -8.35
C VAL A 39 26.58 9.34 -7.72
N GLU A 40 26.96 10.53 -8.17
CA GLU A 40 28.01 11.31 -7.54
C GLU A 40 27.65 11.55 -6.06
N ASN A 41 28.55 11.20 -5.13
CA ASN A 41 28.32 11.26 -3.69
C ASN A 41 27.10 10.43 -3.21
N GLY A 42 26.70 9.42 -3.97
CA GLY A 42 25.58 8.54 -3.60
C GLY A 42 25.81 7.75 -2.31
N ILE A 43 27.08 7.54 -1.90
CA ILE A 43 27.50 6.99 -0.61
C ILE A 43 28.67 7.81 -0.10
N THR A 44 28.55 8.40 1.09
CA THR A 44 29.62 9.16 1.73
C THR A 44 29.83 8.70 3.18
N LEU A 45 31.07 8.81 3.66
CA LEU A 45 31.46 8.55 5.05
C LEU A 45 32.14 9.82 5.58
N ASN A 46 31.64 10.37 6.67
CA ASN A 46 32.16 11.62 7.27
C ASN A 46 32.27 12.78 6.25
N GLY A 47 31.37 12.78 5.24
CA GLY A 47 31.30 13.79 4.18
C GLY A 47 32.10 13.45 2.92
N GLU A 48 33.00 12.46 2.93
CA GLU A 48 33.81 12.08 1.78
C GLU A 48 33.19 10.91 1.00
N HIS A 49 33.34 10.93 -0.33
CA HIS A 49 32.87 9.82 -1.18
C HIS A 49 33.65 8.55 -0.90
N ILE A 50 32.95 7.43 -0.71
CA ILE A 50 33.54 6.13 -0.43
C ILE A 50 32.96 5.03 -1.32
N ARG A 51 33.71 3.91 -1.38
CA ARG A 51 33.26 2.69 -2.05
C ARG A 51 32.66 1.71 -1.04
N THR A 52 31.85 0.82 -1.52
CA THR A 52 31.20 -0.22 -0.68
C THR A 52 32.16 -1.26 -0.10
N VAL A 53 33.42 -1.25 -0.53
CA VAL A 53 34.51 -2.13 -0.02
C VAL A 53 35.34 -1.47 1.08
N ASP A 54 35.19 -0.16 1.27
CA ASP A 54 35.95 0.59 2.27
C ASP A 54 35.47 0.20 3.68
N ILE A 55 36.34 0.45 4.68
CA ILE A 55 36.13 0.01 6.05
C ILE A 55 35.41 1.09 6.85
N LEU A 56 34.53 0.67 7.73
CA LEU A 56 33.81 1.50 8.69
C LEU A 56 34.49 1.47 10.06
N HIS A 57 34.40 2.56 10.79
CA HIS A 57 34.78 2.65 12.20
C HIS A 57 33.59 3.09 13.07
N THR A 58 33.60 2.68 14.33
CA THR A 58 32.58 3.07 15.29
C THR A 58 32.45 4.59 15.37
N GLY A 59 31.22 5.08 15.29
CA GLY A 59 30.92 6.51 15.35
C GLY A 59 30.98 7.24 14.00
N ASP A 60 31.43 6.59 12.92
CA ASP A 60 31.38 7.18 11.58
C ASP A 60 29.96 7.57 11.18
N GLU A 61 29.81 8.73 10.50
CA GLU A 61 28.56 9.14 9.84
C GLU A 61 28.53 8.60 8.40
N LEU A 62 27.80 7.51 8.18
CA LEU A 62 27.54 6.97 6.84
C LEU A 62 26.27 7.60 6.27
N LYS A 63 26.38 8.26 5.11
CA LYS A 63 25.29 8.92 4.41
C LYS A 63 25.04 8.26 3.07
N ILE A 64 23.75 8.07 2.71
CA ILE A 64 23.36 7.64 1.36
C ILE A 64 22.42 8.68 0.76
N GLU A 65 22.56 8.96 -0.55
CA GLU A 65 21.67 9.83 -1.32
C GLU A 65 20.90 9.02 -2.36
N ILE A 66 19.61 8.79 -2.07
CA ILE A 66 18.72 8.05 -2.96
C ILE A 66 18.30 8.97 -4.11
N PRO A 67 18.66 8.64 -5.38
CA PRO A 67 18.29 9.47 -6.51
C PRO A 67 16.78 9.45 -6.74
N CYS A 68 16.23 10.59 -7.12
CA CYS A 68 14.88 10.67 -7.66
C CYS A 68 14.87 10.02 -9.07
N PRO A 69 13.97 9.13 -9.39
CA PRO A 69 13.88 8.55 -10.73
C PRO A 69 13.21 9.49 -11.71
N ASP A 70 13.56 9.38 -12.98
CA ASP A 70 12.89 10.01 -14.10
C ASP A 70 11.52 9.36 -14.34
N GLY A 71 10.53 10.18 -14.63
CA GLY A 71 9.15 9.76 -14.94
C GLY A 71 8.16 10.71 -14.26
N GLU A 72 7.70 11.73 -14.99
CA GLU A 72 6.72 12.68 -14.47
C GLU A 72 5.31 12.12 -14.65
N ILE A 73 4.58 11.99 -13.53
CA ILE A 73 3.12 11.87 -13.53
C ILE A 73 2.60 13.30 -13.58
N GLU A 74 1.71 13.57 -14.53
CA GLU A 74 1.10 14.90 -14.69
C GLU A 74 0.39 15.30 -13.38
N PRO A 75 0.77 16.44 -12.76
CA PRO A 75 0.14 16.92 -11.55
C PRO A 75 -1.27 17.44 -11.82
N MET A 76 -2.26 16.94 -11.09
CA MET A 76 -3.66 17.37 -11.20
C MET A 76 -4.20 17.78 -9.85
N ASN A 77 -4.85 18.93 -9.76
CA ASN A 77 -5.44 19.44 -8.53
C ASN A 77 -6.72 18.66 -8.18
N ILE A 78 -6.53 17.50 -7.56
CA ILE A 78 -7.59 16.63 -7.07
C ILE A 78 -7.47 16.59 -5.54
N PRO A 79 -8.53 16.90 -4.78
CA PRO A 79 -8.50 16.83 -3.32
C PRO A 79 -8.15 15.44 -2.81
N ILE A 80 -7.24 15.37 -1.85
CA ILE A 80 -6.85 14.14 -1.14
C ILE A 80 -6.93 14.36 0.37
N ASP A 81 -7.32 13.32 1.08
CA ASP A 81 -7.35 13.29 2.54
C ASP A 81 -6.04 12.63 3.03
N VAL A 82 -5.08 13.46 3.47
CA VAL A 82 -3.77 13.01 3.94
C VAL A 82 -3.88 12.64 5.42
N ILE A 83 -3.59 11.36 5.74
CA ILE A 83 -3.60 10.82 7.10
C ILE A 83 -2.23 11.01 7.78
N TYR A 84 -1.17 10.82 7.00
CA TYR A 84 0.21 10.89 7.49
C TYR A 84 1.15 11.28 6.36
N GLU A 85 2.15 12.08 6.66
CA GLU A 85 3.21 12.44 5.73
C GLU A 85 4.53 12.70 6.46
N ASP A 86 5.62 12.22 5.86
CA ASP A 86 7.00 12.57 6.22
C ASP A 86 7.91 12.57 4.98
N ASP A 87 9.22 12.51 5.16
CA ASP A 87 10.20 12.47 4.06
C ASP A 87 10.23 11.14 3.29
N ASP A 88 9.63 10.08 3.83
CA ASP A 88 9.79 8.71 3.35
C ASP A 88 8.50 8.10 2.78
N LEU A 89 7.36 8.56 3.28
CA LEU A 89 6.05 8.06 2.87
C LEU A 89 4.96 9.13 3.04
N ILE A 90 3.88 8.96 2.28
CA ILE A 90 2.61 9.63 2.49
C ILE A 90 1.50 8.59 2.52
N ALA A 91 0.59 8.69 3.47
CA ALA A 91 -0.60 7.86 3.56
C ALA A 91 -1.85 8.71 3.40
N VAL A 92 -2.77 8.25 2.56
CA VAL A 92 -4.02 8.94 2.27
C VAL A 92 -5.22 8.04 2.48
N ASN A 93 -6.34 8.61 2.91
CA ASN A 93 -7.65 7.98 2.89
C ASN A 93 -8.26 8.17 1.48
N LYS A 94 -8.09 7.16 0.63
CA LYS A 94 -8.54 7.22 -0.76
C LYS A 94 -10.06 7.10 -0.87
N SER A 95 -10.69 8.03 -1.61
CA SER A 95 -12.09 7.91 -2.02
C SER A 95 -12.33 6.66 -2.90
N PRO A 96 -13.51 6.01 -2.81
CA PRO A 96 -13.85 4.88 -3.68
C PRO A 96 -13.92 5.25 -5.17
N PHE A 97 -14.15 6.52 -5.49
CA PHE A 97 -14.25 7.00 -6.88
C PHE A 97 -12.91 7.29 -7.55
N LEU A 98 -11.81 7.28 -6.79
CA LEU A 98 -10.47 7.61 -7.27
C LEU A 98 -9.67 6.32 -7.57
N ALA A 99 -9.16 6.19 -8.80
CA ALA A 99 -8.22 5.12 -9.16
C ALA A 99 -6.83 5.39 -8.54
N CYS A 100 -6.07 4.34 -8.16
CA CYS A 100 -4.72 4.55 -7.61
C CYS A 100 -3.71 5.00 -8.66
N HIS A 101 -3.73 4.40 -9.85
CA HIS A 101 -2.73 4.62 -10.91
C HIS A 101 -3.39 4.98 -12.23
N PRO A 102 -2.69 5.71 -13.10
CA PRO A 102 -3.10 5.87 -14.48
C PRO A 102 -3.31 4.52 -15.17
N THR A 103 -4.41 4.42 -15.90
CA THR A 103 -4.78 3.28 -16.73
C THR A 103 -5.23 3.80 -18.08
N HIS A 104 -5.50 2.91 -19.04
CA HIS A 104 -5.99 3.32 -20.37
C HIS A 104 -7.21 4.27 -20.30
N ASN A 105 -8.10 4.07 -19.30
CA ASN A 105 -9.33 4.86 -19.13
C ASN A 105 -9.23 5.96 -18.07
N HIS A 106 -8.11 6.09 -17.37
CA HIS A 106 -7.86 7.05 -16.30
C HIS A 106 -6.43 7.55 -16.40
N GLN A 107 -6.20 8.66 -17.08
CA GLN A 107 -4.85 9.19 -17.31
C GLN A 107 -4.51 10.42 -16.46
N GLY A 108 -5.51 11.25 -16.14
CA GLY A 108 -5.32 12.48 -15.38
C GLY A 108 -6.13 12.55 -14.07
N ASP A 109 -6.94 11.53 -13.77
CA ASP A 109 -7.93 11.49 -12.69
C ASP A 109 -7.60 10.42 -11.62
N THR A 110 -6.31 10.27 -11.27
CA THR A 110 -5.87 9.23 -10.35
C THR A 110 -5.22 9.80 -9.08
N LEU A 111 -5.13 8.97 -8.03
CA LEU A 111 -4.40 9.31 -6.82
C LEU A 111 -2.93 9.68 -7.12
N ALA A 112 -2.32 9.03 -8.11
CA ALA A 112 -0.96 9.35 -8.54
C ALA A 112 -0.84 10.79 -9.06
N ASN A 113 -1.82 11.28 -9.83
CA ASN A 113 -1.88 12.65 -10.31
C ASN A 113 -2.11 13.66 -9.17
N ALA A 114 -3.03 13.32 -8.24
CA ALA A 114 -3.32 14.14 -7.06
C ALA A 114 -2.09 14.30 -6.15
N LEU A 115 -1.38 13.20 -5.88
CA LEU A 115 -0.15 13.23 -5.08
C LEU A 115 1.00 13.95 -5.79
N ALA A 116 1.12 13.85 -7.10
CA ALA A 116 2.10 14.62 -7.86
C ALA A 116 1.85 16.12 -7.71
N TYR A 117 0.59 16.57 -7.71
CA TYR A 117 0.21 17.96 -7.46
C TYR A 117 0.51 18.39 -6.02
N HIS A 118 0.11 17.59 -5.03
CA HIS A 118 0.36 17.85 -3.60
C HIS A 118 1.85 18.05 -3.34
N LEU A 119 2.68 17.09 -3.76
CA LEU A 119 4.13 17.13 -3.55
C LEU A 119 4.81 18.28 -4.31
N LYS A 120 4.33 18.61 -5.51
CA LYS A 120 4.83 19.75 -6.29
C LYS A 120 4.60 21.08 -5.56
N ASN A 121 3.42 21.27 -4.94
CA ASN A 121 3.11 22.48 -4.17
C ASN A 121 3.98 22.60 -2.91
N GLU A 122 4.46 21.50 -2.36
CA GLU A 122 5.42 21.49 -1.24
C GLU A 122 6.89 21.60 -1.70
N GLY A 123 7.13 21.81 -3.00
CA GLY A 123 8.49 21.84 -3.56
C GLY A 123 9.21 20.50 -3.57
N LYS A 124 8.47 19.40 -3.35
CA LYS A 124 8.97 18.04 -3.36
C LYS A 124 8.80 17.41 -4.75
N GLN A 125 9.82 16.71 -5.23
CA GLN A 125 9.72 15.84 -6.42
C GLN A 125 9.70 14.39 -5.97
N SER A 126 8.67 13.66 -6.32
CA SER A 126 8.59 12.23 -6.03
C SER A 126 7.90 11.47 -7.15
N VAL A 127 8.29 10.24 -7.32
CA VAL A 127 7.59 9.29 -8.18
C VAL A 127 6.63 8.48 -7.31
N PHE A 128 5.38 8.46 -7.73
CA PHE A 128 4.33 7.69 -7.07
C PHE A 128 4.68 6.19 -6.99
N ARG A 129 4.73 5.65 -5.77
CA ARG A 129 4.99 4.24 -5.50
C ARG A 129 4.02 3.75 -4.45
N ALA A 130 2.81 3.39 -4.89
CA ALA A 130 1.85 2.82 -3.97
C ALA A 130 2.39 1.51 -3.37
N VAL A 131 2.34 1.43 -2.06
CA VAL A 131 2.61 0.22 -1.29
C VAL A 131 1.30 -0.55 -1.13
N GLY A 132 1.08 -1.51 -2.03
CA GLY A 132 -0.18 -2.24 -2.05
C GLY A 132 -1.35 -1.35 -2.47
N ARG A 133 -1.69 -1.40 -3.73
CA ARG A 133 -2.81 -0.63 -4.30
C ARG A 133 -4.16 -1.10 -3.75
N LEU A 134 -5.14 -0.22 -3.79
CA LEU A 134 -6.56 -0.54 -3.69
C LEU A 134 -7.21 -0.49 -5.07
N ASP A 135 -8.26 -1.25 -5.26
CA ASP A 135 -9.10 -1.19 -6.47
C ASP A 135 -9.81 0.17 -6.56
N LYS A 136 -10.27 0.57 -7.74
CA LYS A 136 -10.95 1.86 -7.94
C LYS A 136 -12.11 2.02 -7.00
N GLY A 137 -13.01 1.07 -6.89
CA GLY A 137 -14.18 1.15 -6.01
C GLY A 137 -13.91 0.85 -4.52
N THR A 138 -12.66 0.57 -4.12
CA THR A 138 -12.28 0.35 -2.71
C THR A 138 -11.76 1.63 -2.11
N SER A 139 -12.29 2.04 -0.96
CA SER A 139 -11.86 3.21 -0.19
C SER A 139 -10.82 2.86 0.88
N GLY A 140 -10.25 3.88 1.51
CA GLY A 140 -9.38 3.75 2.69
C GLY A 140 -7.89 3.91 2.42
N ILE A 141 -7.08 3.40 3.31
CA ILE A 141 -5.66 3.74 3.41
C ILE A 141 -4.86 3.22 2.22
N VAL A 142 -4.21 4.14 1.52
CA VAL A 142 -3.14 3.86 0.55
C VAL A 142 -1.86 4.52 1.02
N ILE A 143 -0.82 3.72 1.23
CA ILE A 143 0.52 4.23 1.53
C ILE A 143 1.28 4.38 0.21
N CYS A 144 1.92 5.53 0.03
CA CYS A 144 2.77 5.83 -1.10
C CYS A 144 4.18 6.12 -0.59
N ALA A 145 5.14 5.32 -1.02
CA ALA A 145 6.54 5.54 -0.69
C ALA A 145 7.13 6.66 -1.55
N LEU A 146 7.76 7.63 -0.92
CA LEU A 146 8.36 8.78 -1.60
C LEU A 146 9.74 8.46 -2.19
N ASN A 147 10.32 7.33 -1.83
CA ASN A 147 11.63 6.89 -2.34
C ASN A 147 11.68 5.36 -2.54
N LYS A 148 12.72 4.89 -3.25
CA LYS A 148 12.91 3.46 -3.58
C LYS A 148 13.18 2.57 -2.36
N HIS A 149 13.81 3.12 -1.32
CA HIS A 149 14.11 2.38 -0.09
C HIS A 149 12.83 2.04 0.66
N SER A 150 11.98 3.04 0.88
CA SER A 150 10.69 2.88 1.55
C SER A 150 9.75 1.98 0.76
N ALA A 151 9.71 2.12 -0.58
CA ALA A 151 8.94 1.25 -1.46
C ALA A 151 9.33 -0.24 -1.38
N ALA A 152 10.59 -0.54 -1.03
CA ALA A 152 11.08 -1.91 -0.90
C ALA A 152 10.90 -2.50 0.51
N LYS A 153 10.83 -1.66 1.55
CA LYS A 153 10.71 -2.10 2.96
C LYS A 153 9.27 -2.22 3.44
N ILE A 154 8.45 -1.20 3.22
CA ILE A 154 7.08 -1.14 3.77
C ILE A 154 6.24 -2.37 3.38
N PRO A 155 6.23 -2.88 2.12
CA PRO A 155 5.40 -4.03 1.74
C PRO A 155 5.68 -5.32 2.52
N LYS A 156 6.87 -5.43 3.11
CA LYS A 156 7.30 -6.64 3.84
C LYS A 156 6.75 -6.72 5.25
N THR A 157 6.29 -5.60 5.78
CA THR A 157 5.82 -5.48 7.16
C THR A 157 4.38 -4.97 7.24
N ALA A 158 3.80 -4.60 6.09
CA ALA A 158 2.47 -4.02 6.04
C ALA A 158 1.39 -5.09 6.22
N GLU A 159 0.59 -4.92 7.25
CA GLU A 159 -0.61 -5.68 7.56
C GLU A 159 -1.82 -4.77 7.36
N LYS A 160 -2.85 -5.26 6.68
CA LYS A 160 -4.04 -4.48 6.36
C LYS A 160 -5.29 -5.13 6.93
N GLU A 161 -6.14 -4.30 7.52
CA GLU A 161 -7.47 -4.69 7.96
C GLU A 161 -8.51 -3.92 7.14
N TYR A 162 -9.48 -4.66 6.63
CA TYR A 162 -10.55 -4.11 5.83
C TYR A 162 -11.89 -4.26 6.57
N LEU A 163 -12.80 -3.35 6.31
CA LEU A 163 -14.22 -3.48 6.62
C LEU A 163 -14.97 -3.69 5.30
N ALA A 164 -15.86 -4.67 5.27
CA ALA A 164 -16.70 -4.96 4.12
C ALA A 164 -18.13 -5.22 4.53
N VAL A 165 -19.08 -4.80 3.70
CA VAL A 165 -20.48 -5.22 3.81
C VAL A 165 -20.73 -6.25 2.72
N VAL A 166 -21.11 -7.46 3.12
CA VAL A 166 -21.40 -8.57 2.23
C VAL A 166 -22.89 -8.92 2.25
N SER A 167 -23.41 -9.45 1.15
CA SER A 167 -24.76 -9.99 1.06
C SER A 167 -24.84 -11.33 1.79
N GLY A 168 -25.89 -11.53 2.56
CA GLY A 168 -26.10 -12.77 3.33
C GLY A 168 -25.55 -12.73 4.75
N LYS A 169 -25.95 -13.73 5.53
CA LYS A 169 -25.50 -13.95 6.90
C LYS A 169 -24.22 -14.77 6.90
N THR A 170 -23.14 -14.19 7.38
CA THR A 170 -21.85 -14.88 7.53
C THR A 170 -21.75 -15.60 8.88
N GLU A 171 -20.94 -16.65 8.96
CA GLU A 171 -20.50 -17.23 10.22
C GLU A 171 -19.62 -16.24 10.99
N LYS A 172 -19.52 -16.41 12.33
CA LYS A 172 -18.76 -15.51 13.22
C LYS A 172 -17.30 -15.32 12.74
N PHE A 173 -16.67 -16.40 12.29
CA PHE A 173 -15.34 -16.42 11.70
C PHE A 173 -15.32 -17.31 10.47
N GLY A 174 -14.43 -17.01 9.53
CA GLY A 174 -14.25 -17.91 8.41
C GLY A 174 -12.97 -17.63 7.64
N THR A 175 -12.66 -18.57 6.75
CA THR A 175 -11.51 -18.52 5.85
C THR A 175 -11.92 -19.00 4.47
N ILE A 176 -11.52 -18.26 3.45
CA ILE A 176 -11.59 -18.69 2.05
C ILE A 176 -10.16 -18.90 1.57
N ASP A 177 -9.79 -20.17 1.38
CA ASP A 177 -8.50 -20.57 0.78
C ASP A 177 -8.80 -21.16 -0.59
N LYS A 178 -8.86 -20.32 -1.60
CA LYS A 178 -9.17 -20.70 -2.98
C LYS A 178 -8.26 -19.94 -3.94
N PRO A 179 -7.51 -20.61 -4.82
CA PRO A 179 -6.64 -19.95 -5.77
C PRO A 179 -7.41 -19.03 -6.74
N ILE A 180 -6.80 -17.90 -7.09
CA ILE A 180 -7.40 -16.88 -7.97
C ILE A 180 -6.62 -16.79 -9.28
N TYR A 181 -7.34 -16.80 -10.41
CA TYR A 181 -6.76 -16.63 -11.73
C TYR A 181 -7.50 -15.57 -12.56
N ARG A 182 -6.94 -15.25 -13.70
CA ARG A 182 -7.51 -14.32 -14.69
C ARG A 182 -8.03 -15.11 -15.88
N PRO A 183 -9.37 -15.33 -16.02
CA PRO A 183 -9.94 -16.16 -17.08
C PRO A 183 -9.66 -15.63 -18.48
N ASP A 184 -9.70 -14.30 -18.65
CA ASP A 184 -9.50 -13.62 -19.92
C ASP A 184 -8.41 -12.54 -19.74
N PRO A 185 -7.25 -12.67 -20.42
CA PRO A 185 -6.17 -11.68 -20.35
C PRO A 185 -6.58 -10.25 -20.78
N MET A 186 -7.64 -10.10 -21.55
CA MET A 186 -8.15 -8.80 -22.00
C MET A 186 -9.09 -8.13 -20.99
N LYS A 187 -9.61 -8.88 -20.01
CA LYS A 187 -10.55 -8.38 -18.99
C LYS A 187 -9.88 -8.26 -17.62
N THR A 188 -10.36 -7.38 -16.79
CA THR A 188 -9.89 -7.22 -15.40
C THR A 188 -10.48 -8.25 -14.44
N LEU A 189 -11.54 -8.94 -14.82
CA LEU A 189 -12.25 -9.95 -14.04
C LEU A 189 -11.28 -11.03 -13.51
N ARG A 190 -11.57 -11.51 -12.31
CA ARG A 190 -10.88 -12.64 -11.67
C ARG A 190 -11.89 -13.73 -11.37
N ALA A 191 -11.41 -14.96 -11.25
CA ALA A 191 -12.21 -16.11 -10.86
C ALA A 191 -11.42 -17.02 -9.93
N VAL A 192 -12.13 -17.84 -9.16
CA VAL A 192 -11.54 -18.90 -8.33
C VAL A 192 -11.35 -20.15 -9.18
N GLY A 193 -10.23 -20.82 -9.05
CA GLY A 193 -9.96 -22.10 -9.75
C GLY A 193 -8.55 -22.60 -9.49
N GLU A 194 -8.36 -23.91 -9.60
CA GLU A 194 -7.11 -24.63 -9.29
C GLU A 194 -5.89 -24.14 -10.09
N GLN A 195 -6.10 -23.55 -11.27
CA GLN A 195 -5.03 -22.98 -12.11
C GLN A 195 -4.54 -21.62 -11.61
N GLY A 196 -5.12 -21.10 -10.52
CA GLY A 196 -4.82 -19.77 -9.98
C GLY A 196 -3.62 -19.74 -9.05
N ASP A 197 -3.24 -18.52 -8.71
CA ASP A 197 -2.28 -18.27 -7.62
C ASP A 197 -2.96 -18.45 -6.26
N ARG A 198 -2.24 -19.01 -5.29
CA ARG A 198 -2.70 -19.12 -3.90
C ARG A 198 -3.25 -17.78 -3.40
N ALA A 199 -4.44 -17.83 -2.81
CA ALA A 199 -5.11 -16.69 -2.22
C ALA A 199 -5.86 -17.12 -0.95
N VAL A 200 -5.63 -16.40 0.17
CA VAL A 200 -6.24 -16.70 1.47
C VAL A 200 -6.80 -15.43 2.08
N THR A 201 -8.09 -15.47 2.40
CA THR A 201 -8.85 -14.38 3.01
C THR A 201 -9.51 -14.87 4.28
N HIS A 202 -9.32 -14.15 5.39
CA HIS A 202 -9.97 -14.43 6.67
C HIS A 202 -10.96 -13.33 6.98
N TRP A 203 -12.02 -13.67 7.74
CA TRP A 203 -12.95 -12.67 8.25
C TRP A 203 -13.44 -12.99 9.66
N GLU A 204 -13.87 -11.93 10.33
CA GLU A 204 -14.69 -11.93 11.54
C GLU A 204 -15.96 -11.11 11.28
N THR A 205 -17.11 -11.66 11.59
CA THR A 205 -18.40 -10.95 11.53
C THR A 205 -18.53 -10.02 12.73
N ILE A 206 -18.65 -8.72 12.44
CA ILE A 206 -18.87 -7.67 13.45
C ILE A 206 -20.35 -7.60 13.80
N ALA A 207 -21.22 -7.52 12.76
CA ALA A 207 -22.66 -7.44 12.90
C ALA A 207 -23.38 -8.08 11.72
N THR A 208 -24.63 -8.50 11.90
CA THR A 208 -25.49 -9.01 10.82
C THR A 208 -26.96 -8.70 11.12
N ASP A 209 -27.73 -8.35 10.08
CA ASP A 209 -29.19 -8.22 10.11
C ASP A 209 -29.91 -9.47 9.56
N GLY A 210 -29.15 -10.52 9.19
CA GLY A 210 -29.65 -11.75 8.58
C GLY A 210 -29.66 -11.73 7.04
N GLU A 211 -29.72 -10.55 6.41
CA GLU A 211 -29.63 -10.36 4.95
C GLU A 211 -28.28 -9.83 4.51
N LYS A 212 -27.61 -9.11 5.38
CA LYS A 212 -26.26 -8.56 5.18
C LYS A 212 -25.40 -8.79 6.41
N SER A 213 -24.10 -8.77 6.22
CA SER A 213 -23.12 -8.84 7.31
C SER A 213 -22.04 -7.78 7.13
N LEU A 214 -21.71 -7.08 8.22
CA LEU A 214 -20.51 -6.27 8.33
C LEU A 214 -19.39 -7.18 8.82
N VAL A 215 -18.33 -7.30 8.02
CA VAL A 215 -17.19 -8.17 8.33
C VAL A 215 -15.89 -7.38 8.38
N ARG A 216 -15.04 -7.75 9.34
CA ARG A 216 -13.62 -7.39 9.38
C ARG A 216 -12.86 -8.43 8.60
N VAL A 217 -11.98 -8.01 7.68
CA VAL A 217 -11.27 -8.90 6.76
C VAL A 217 -9.78 -8.65 6.82
N TRP A 218 -8.98 -9.72 6.86
CA TRP A 218 -7.51 -9.66 6.70
C TRP A 218 -7.02 -10.73 5.74
N LEU A 219 -5.81 -10.52 5.20
CA LEU A 219 -5.30 -11.26 4.07
C LEU A 219 -3.92 -11.85 4.35
N GLU A 220 -3.68 -13.13 4.01
CA GLU A 220 -2.32 -13.68 3.90
C GLU A 220 -1.67 -13.34 2.56
N THR A 221 -2.47 -13.08 1.55
CA THR A 221 -2.05 -12.83 0.17
C THR A 221 -2.74 -11.58 -0.37
N GLY A 222 -2.18 -10.95 -1.41
CA GLY A 222 -2.73 -9.72 -1.99
C GLY A 222 -2.99 -9.85 -3.49
N ARG A 223 -3.93 -10.70 -3.92
CA ARG A 223 -4.29 -10.85 -5.34
C ARG A 223 -5.28 -9.76 -5.77
N THR A 224 -5.27 -9.44 -7.04
CA THR A 224 -6.23 -8.47 -7.62
C THR A 224 -7.66 -8.93 -7.35
N HIS A 225 -8.50 -8.03 -6.83
CA HIS A 225 -9.91 -8.27 -6.48
C HIS A 225 -10.13 -9.40 -5.44
N GLN A 226 -9.11 -9.80 -4.69
CA GLN A 226 -9.14 -11.00 -3.85
C GLN A 226 -10.37 -11.07 -2.93
N ILE A 227 -10.62 -10.06 -2.08
CA ILE A 227 -11.77 -10.05 -1.17
C ILE A 227 -13.07 -10.17 -1.96
N ARG A 228 -13.21 -9.43 -3.03
CA ARG A 228 -14.40 -9.37 -3.88
C ARG A 228 -14.75 -10.71 -4.51
N VAL A 229 -13.78 -11.33 -5.19
CA VAL A 229 -14.00 -12.62 -5.86
C VAL A 229 -14.14 -13.77 -4.86
N HIS A 230 -13.45 -13.73 -3.72
CA HIS A 230 -13.58 -14.73 -2.67
C HIS A 230 -15.00 -14.75 -2.08
N PHE A 231 -15.49 -13.61 -1.60
CA PHE A 231 -16.85 -13.56 -1.06
C PHE A 231 -17.92 -13.90 -2.11
N ALA A 232 -17.77 -13.46 -3.34
CA ALA A 232 -18.65 -13.87 -4.44
C ALA A 232 -18.63 -15.40 -4.68
N SER A 233 -17.45 -16.05 -4.54
CA SER A 233 -17.29 -17.50 -4.74
C SER A 233 -17.98 -18.38 -3.70
N ILE A 234 -18.42 -17.79 -2.59
CA ILE A 234 -19.19 -18.46 -1.54
C ILE A 234 -20.65 -17.97 -1.51
N GLY A 235 -21.10 -17.25 -2.56
CA GLY A 235 -22.47 -16.77 -2.68
C GLY A 235 -22.80 -15.54 -1.86
N MET A 236 -21.79 -14.84 -1.30
CA MET A 236 -21.92 -13.67 -0.45
C MET A 236 -21.18 -12.45 -1.03
N PRO A 237 -21.51 -11.97 -2.26
CA PRO A 237 -20.79 -10.87 -2.88
C PRO A 237 -20.88 -9.60 -2.01
N LEU A 238 -19.91 -8.70 -2.19
CA LEU A 238 -19.91 -7.41 -1.52
C LEU A 238 -21.07 -6.56 -2.04
N VAL A 239 -21.72 -5.87 -1.13
CA VAL A 239 -22.80 -4.90 -1.47
C VAL A 239 -22.21 -3.79 -2.34
N GLY A 240 -22.91 -3.44 -3.43
CA GLY A 240 -22.48 -2.43 -4.40
C GLY A 240 -21.42 -2.90 -5.40
N ASP A 241 -21.01 -4.18 -5.38
CA ASP A 241 -20.04 -4.71 -6.32
C ASP A 241 -20.72 -5.15 -7.63
N GLY A 242 -20.85 -4.23 -8.58
CA GLY A 242 -21.44 -4.51 -9.88
C GLY A 242 -20.64 -5.46 -10.79
N MET A 243 -19.41 -5.88 -10.39
CA MET A 243 -18.59 -6.81 -11.16
C MET A 243 -18.77 -8.27 -10.72
N TYR A 244 -18.91 -8.52 -9.42
CA TYR A 244 -18.98 -9.85 -8.81
C TYR A 244 -20.32 -10.15 -8.14
N GLY A 245 -21.18 -9.15 -8.01
CA GLY A 245 -22.53 -9.23 -7.46
C GLY A 245 -23.46 -8.31 -8.21
N THR A 246 -24.34 -7.64 -7.48
CA THR A 246 -25.28 -6.64 -7.99
C THR A 246 -25.09 -5.30 -7.28
N ASP A 247 -25.28 -4.20 -7.99
CA ASP A 247 -25.32 -2.85 -7.41
C ASP A 247 -26.78 -2.33 -7.38
N GLU A 248 -27.65 -3.06 -6.70
CA GLU A 248 -29.08 -2.69 -6.55
C GLU A 248 -29.26 -1.34 -5.85
N MET A 249 -28.32 -0.99 -4.98
CA MET A 249 -28.34 0.29 -4.26
C MET A 249 -27.80 1.45 -5.11
N LYS A 250 -27.32 1.19 -6.32
CA LYS A 250 -26.72 2.18 -7.24
C LYS A 250 -25.60 3.02 -6.61
N LEU A 251 -24.75 2.37 -5.84
CA LEU A 251 -23.63 3.02 -5.15
C LEU A 251 -22.49 3.37 -6.12
N GLY A 252 -22.37 2.63 -7.22
CA GLY A 252 -21.28 2.77 -8.18
C GLY A 252 -19.92 2.23 -7.69
N HIS A 253 -19.88 1.64 -6.49
CA HIS A 253 -18.70 1.02 -5.92
C HIS A 253 -19.05 -0.03 -4.85
N GLN A 254 -18.14 -0.97 -4.63
CA GLN A 254 -18.27 -1.99 -3.58
C GLN A 254 -18.05 -1.38 -2.18
N LEU A 255 -18.85 -1.79 -1.19
CA LEU A 255 -18.66 -1.43 0.21
C LEU A 255 -17.47 -2.21 0.80
N LEU A 256 -16.28 -1.75 0.47
CA LEU A 256 -15.00 -2.28 0.91
C LEU A 256 -14.08 -1.11 1.26
N HIS A 257 -13.58 -1.11 2.48
CA HIS A 257 -12.78 -0.04 3.04
C HIS A 257 -11.54 -0.57 3.73
N CYS A 258 -10.34 -0.12 3.33
CA CYS A 258 -9.09 -0.40 4.04
C CYS A 258 -9.02 0.50 5.28
N ALA A 259 -9.55 0.03 6.41
CA ALA A 259 -9.74 0.83 7.61
C ALA A 259 -8.46 1.02 8.42
N LYS A 260 -7.55 0.03 8.40
CA LYS A 260 -6.34 0.04 9.21
C LYS A 260 -5.16 -0.56 8.46
N VAL A 261 -4.00 0.07 8.63
CA VAL A 261 -2.72 -0.46 8.13
C VAL A 261 -1.67 -0.33 9.23
N SER A 262 -1.03 -1.44 9.58
CA SER A 262 0.14 -1.47 10.48
C SER A 262 1.38 -1.86 9.69
N PHE A 263 2.50 -1.19 9.93
CA PHE A 263 3.77 -1.45 9.26
C PHE A 263 4.95 -0.98 10.09
N VAL A 264 6.17 -1.37 9.72
CA VAL A 264 7.40 -0.84 10.30
C VAL A 264 7.90 0.31 9.43
N HIS A 265 8.12 1.47 10.04
CA HIS A 265 8.63 2.65 9.33
C HIS A 265 10.01 2.34 8.72
N PRO A 266 10.22 2.65 7.42
CA PRO A 266 11.38 2.14 6.66
C PRO A 266 12.72 2.70 7.12
N VAL A 267 12.74 3.85 7.78
CA VAL A 267 13.95 4.54 8.24
C VAL A 267 14.09 4.47 9.75
N THR A 268 13.06 4.85 10.53
CA THR A 268 13.15 4.86 12.01
C THR A 268 13.08 3.46 12.61
N GLY A 269 12.46 2.48 11.92
CA GLY A 269 12.24 1.14 12.44
C GLY A 269 11.07 1.04 13.44
N GLU A 270 10.37 2.11 13.72
CA GLU A 270 9.21 2.13 14.62
C GLU A 270 7.99 1.44 13.98
N ARG A 271 7.22 0.71 14.78
CA ARG A 271 5.93 0.16 14.34
C ARG A 271 4.88 1.26 14.35
N MET A 272 4.30 1.51 13.20
CA MET A 272 3.24 2.49 12.99
C MET A 272 1.90 1.79 12.74
N THR A 273 0.82 2.43 13.16
CA THR A 273 -0.55 2.02 12.84
C THR A 273 -1.32 3.27 12.40
N LEU A 274 -1.90 3.20 11.23
CA LEU A 274 -2.74 4.24 10.66
C LEU A 274 -4.17 3.72 10.54
N GLU A 275 -5.15 4.58 10.81
CA GLU A 275 -6.58 4.28 10.72
C GLU A 275 -7.28 5.34 9.87
N ALA A 276 -8.27 4.92 9.09
CA ALA A 276 -9.11 5.80 8.30
C ALA A 276 -10.59 5.58 8.63
N PRO A 277 -11.39 6.63 8.80
CA PRO A 277 -12.82 6.50 9.00
C PRO A 277 -13.49 5.95 7.74
N MET A 278 -14.54 5.16 7.90
CA MET A 278 -15.41 4.73 6.79
C MET A 278 -15.93 5.93 6.02
N PRO A 279 -16.06 5.85 4.69
CA PRO A 279 -16.73 6.87 3.90
C PRO A 279 -18.20 7.01 4.34
N GLU A 280 -18.74 8.21 4.18
CA GLU A 280 -20.07 8.56 4.73
C GLU A 280 -21.20 7.67 4.18
N ASP A 281 -21.15 7.32 2.91
CA ASP A 281 -22.13 6.43 2.27
C ASP A 281 -22.09 5.01 2.86
N MET A 282 -20.90 4.44 3.08
CA MET A 282 -20.74 3.17 3.76
C MET A 282 -21.22 3.24 5.21
N ARG A 283 -20.86 4.29 5.94
CA ARG A 283 -21.30 4.49 7.33
C ARG A 283 -22.83 4.55 7.43
N LYS A 284 -23.50 5.32 6.57
CA LYS A 284 -24.96 5.40 6.54
C LYS A 284 -25.63 4.04 6.36
N ILE A 285 -25.04 3.17 5.52
CA ILE A 285 -25.56 1.82 5.29
C ILE A 285 -25.29 0.93 6.51
N VAL A 286 -24.10 1.02 7.10
CA VAL A 286 -23.74 0.28 8.32
C VAL A 286 -24.68 0.69 9.47
N ASP A 287 -24.88 1.99 9.70
CA ASP A 287 -25.77 2.50 10.75
C ASP A 287 -27.24 2.06 10.51
N LYS A 288 -27.69 2.08 9.24
CA LYS A 288 -29.05 1.66 8.88
C LYS A 288 -29.30 0.16 9.05
N CYS A 289 -28.32 -0.69 8.72
CA CYS A 289 -28.46 -2.14 8.73
C CYS A 289 -28.11 -2.76 10.09
N PHE A 290 -27.17 -2.14 10.84
CA PHE A 290 -26.55 -2.74 12.02
C PHE A 290 -26.55 -1.82 13.25
N GLY A 291 -26.92 -0.54 13.11
CA GLY A 291 -27.08 0.38 14.24
C GLY A 291 -28.31 -0.01 15.07
N GLU A 292 -28.16 0.01 16.39
CA GLU A 292 -29.30 -0.15 17.33
C GLU A 292 -30.20 1.08 17.30
#